data_b541247a28a0c3ff6c84545834262221
#
_entry.id   b541247a28a0c3ff6c84545834262221
#
_cell.length_a   1.000
_cell.length_b   1.000
_cell.length_c   1.000
_cell.angle_alpha   90.00
_cell.angle_beta   90.00
_cell.angle_gamma   90.00
#
_symmetry.space_group_name_H-M   'P 1'
#
loop_
_entity.id
_entity.type
_entity.pdbx_description
1 polymer ?
#
loop_
_entity_poly.entity_id
_entity_poly.type
_entity_poly.pdbx_seq_one_letter_code
_entity_poly.pdbx_strand_id
1 'polypeptide(L)'
;MFEVWQMLPAHLRRSDTSGDLRAFIRCLQAAIDLLLAEQDRWLDIIDLRWAPEAYLDLLLADLGNPFPFALDAISKRRLASALVAMYRLKGTAQGIEQVLRFFARLEVRVVPHLAVGARLGRARLGRDFRLGSGERYHRYAFDVVMDRILTDDERRQVRWLVEYMKPAHTHLRSIVEPQPIPPPVAWQLGRGHLGRNTALHGV
;
A
#
# COMPACT_ATOMS: atom_id res chain seq x y z
N MET A 1 -8.22 -28.30 -33.78
CA MET A 1 -8.38 -27.11 -34.62
C MET A 1 -9.77 -27.19 -35.27
N PHE A 2 -10.59 -26.22 -35.07
CA PHE A 2 -11.97 -26.21 -35.54
C PHE A 2 -11.99 -25.65 -36.97
N GLU A 3 -12.48 -26.44 -37.94
CA GLU A 3 -12.54 -26.01 -39.35
C GLU A 3 -14.00 -25.88 -39.82
N VAL A 4 -14.45 -24.67 -39.99
CA VAL A 4 -15.84 -24.35 -40.42
C VAL A 4 -16.14 -24.94 -41.78
N TRP A 5 -15.15 -25.00 -42.69
CA TRP A 5 -15.34 -25.61 -44.03
C TRP A 5 -15.75 -27.08 -43.97
N GLN A 6 -15.21 -27.83 -43.05
CA GLN A 6 -15.54 -29.27 -42.91
C GLN A 6 -16.92 -29.51 -42.32
N MET A 7 -17.50 -28.53 -41.61
CA MET A 7 -18.84 -28.64 -41.05
C MET A 7 -19.93 -28.40 -42.06
N LEU A 8 -19.61 -27.81 -43.23
CA LEU A 8 -20.59 -27.62 -44.28
C LEU A 8 -20.96 -28.96 -44.93
N PRO A 9 -22.23 -29.17 -45.27
CA PRO A 9 -22.67 -30.32 -46.02
C PRO A 9 -21.91 -30.49 -47.33
N ALA A 10 -21.58 -31.73 -47.71
CA ALA A 10 -20.74 -32.02 -48.87
C ALA A 10 -21.30 -31.49 -50.19
N HIS A 11 -22.62 -31.45 -50.31
CA HIS A 11 -23.27 -30.91 -51.51
C HIS A 11 -23.02 -29.40 -51.69
N LEU A 12 -23.06 -28.61 -50.62
CA LEU A 12 -22.76 -27.16 -50.68
C LEU A 12 -21.28 -26.93 -51.04
N ARG A 13 -20.38 -27.74 -50.50
CA ARG A 13 -18.95 -27.64 -50.80
C ARG A 13 -18.65 -27.96 -52.27
N ARG A 14 -19.40 -28.91 -52.87
CA ARG A 14 -19.27 -29.30 -54.29
C ARG A 14 -19.95 -28.35 -55.24
N SER A 15 -20.99 -27.63 -54.83
CA SER A 15 -21.73 -26.66 -55.66
C SER A 15 -21.00 -25.29 -55.80
N ASP A 16 -19.96 -25.06 -55.01
CA ASP A 16 -19.20 -23.81 -55.07
C ASP A 16 -18.20 -23.79 -56.23
N THR A 17 -18.74 -23.55 -57.43
CA THR A 17 -17.93 -23.46 -58.65
C THR A 17 -17.24 -22.13 -58.82
N SER A 18 -17.75 -21.05 -58.23
CA SER A 18 -17.11 -19.72 -58.26
C SER A 18 -16.05 -19.52 -57.19
N GLY A 19 -16.09 -20.29 -56.13
CA GLY A 19 -15.17 -20.15 -54.98
C GLY A 19 -15.59 -19.10 -53.96
N ASP A 20 -16.77 -18.44 -54.17
CA ASP A 20 -17.27 -17.36 -53.31
C ASP A 20 -17.62 -17.87 -51.92
N LEU A 21 -18.30 -19.03 -51.83
CA LEU A 21 -18.62 -19.67 -50.59
C LEU A 21 -17.35 -19.99 -49.80
N ARG A 22 -16.34 -20.50 -50.47
CA ARG A 22 -15.04 -20.82 -49.83
C ARG A 22 -14.31 -19.58 -49.34
N ALA A 23 -14.37 -18.46 -50.08
CA ALA A 23 -13.85 -17.17 -49.65
C ALA A 23 -14.55 -16.63 -48.43
N PHE A 24 -15.89 -16.69 -48.40
CA PHE A 24 -16.70 -16.28 -47.25
C PHE A 24 -16.39 -17.11 -46.01
N ILE A 25 -16.30 -18.44 -46.15
CA ILE A 25 -15.98 -19.32 -45.01
C ILE A 25 -14.55 -19.08 -44.48
N ARG A 26 -13.59 -18.71 -45.32
CA ARG A 26 -12.27 -18.29 -44.85
C ARG A 26 -12.33 -17.04 -44.00
N CYS A 27 -13.11 -16.05 -44.39
CA CYS A 27 -13.30 -14.84 -43.56
C CYS A 27 -13.96 -15.20 -42.23
N LEU A 28 -14.97 -16.07 -42.25
CA LEU A 28 -15.62 -16.57 -41.04
C LEU A 28 -14.67 -17.35 -40.14
N GLN A 29 -13.85 -18.24 -40.73
CA GLN A 29 -12.81 -18.98 -40.01
C GLN A 29 -11.82 -18.04 -39.32
N ALA A 30 -11.33 -17.02 -40.04
CA ALA A 30 -10.41 -16.05 -39.49
C ALA A 30 -11.02 -15.28 -38.28
N ALA A 31 -12.30 -14.92 -38.36
CA ALA A 31 -13.00 -14.28 -37.24
C ALA A 31 -13.16 -15.24 -36.04
N ILE A 32 -13.48 -16.50 -36.29
CA ILE A 32 -13.58 -17.52 -35.23
C ILE A 32 -12.22 -17.79 -34.61
N ASP A 33 -11.16 -17.90 -35.41
CA ASP A 33 -9.80 -18.15 -34.93
C ASP A 33 -9.31 -16.99 -34.03
N LEU A 34 -9.67 -15.74 -34.35
CA LEU A 34 -9.40 -14.58 -33.49
C LEU A 34 -10.14 -14.69 -32.14
N LEU A 35 -11.41 -15.05 -32.16
CA LEU A 35 -12.18 -15.23 -30.93
C LEU A 35 -11.64 -16.37 -30.06
N LEU A 36 -11.27 -17.51 -30.69
CA LEU A 36 -10.69 -18.63 -29.97
C LEU A 36 -9.30 -18.28 -29.38
N ALA A 37 -8.49 -17.51 -30.13
CA ALA A 37 -7.20 -17.04 -29.62
C ALA A 37 -7.36 -16.13 -28.40
N GLU A 38 -8.37 -15.26 -28.37
CA GLU A 38 -8.69 -14.46 -27.19
C GLU A 38 -9.23 -15.34 -26.06
N GLN A 39 -10.06 -16.35 -26.36
CA GLN A 39 -10.53 -17.30 -25.36
C GLN A 39 -9.38 -18.10 -24.73
N ASP A 40 -8.42 -18.55 -25.51
CA ASP A 40 -7.26 -19.29 -24.99
C ASP A 40 -6.38 -18.45 -24.04
N ARG A 41 -6.45 -17.12 -24.20
CA ARG A 41 -5.71 -16.15 -23.34
C ARG A 41 -6.48 -15.73 -22.09
N TRP A 42 -7.68 -16.25 -21.83
CA TRP A 42 -8.46 -15.84 -20.66
C TRP A 42 -7.72 -16.12 -19.34
N LEU A 43 -6.88 -17.14 -19.27
CA LEU A 43 -6.06 -17.45 -18.11
C LEU A 43 -5.02 -16.36 -17.84
N ASP A 44 -4.55 -15.66 -18.88
CA ASP A 44 -3.61 -14.55 -18.73
C ASP A 44 -4.22 -13.39 -17.95
N ILE A 45 -5.55 -13.24 -17.96
CA ILE A 45 -6.27 -12.20 -17.22
C ILE A 45 -6.11 -12.41 -15.71
N ILE A 46 -6.03 -13.67 -15.26
CA ILE A 46 -5.92 -14.02 -13.84
C ILE A 46 -4.45 -14.06 -13.40
N ASP A 47 -3.52 -14.31 -14.31
CA ASP A 47 -2.09 -14.32 -13.98
C ASP A 47 -1.54 -12.90 -13.92
N LEU A 48 -1.15 -12.46 -12.72
CA LEU A 48 -0.57 -11.14 -12.48
C LEU A 48 0.63 -10.80 -13.35
N ARG A 49 1.33 -11.79 -13.90
CA ARG A 49 2.49 -11.58 -14.77
C ARG A 49 2.09 -11.12 -16.16
N TRP A 50 1.00 -11.68 -16.67
CA TRP A 50 0.55 -11.52 -18.05
C TRP A 50 -0.72 -10.69 -18.20
N ALA A 51 -1.45 -10.45 -17.09
CA ALA A 51 -2.70 -9.71 -17.11
C ALA A 51 -2.55 -8.35 -17.80
N PRO A 52 -3.37 -8.02 -18.79
CA PRO A 52 -3.39 -6.70 -19.40
C PRO A 52 -3.69 -5.61 -18.35
N GLU A 53 -3.14 -4.40 -18.57
CA GLU A 53 -3.29 -3.29 -17.60
C GLU A 53 -4.75 -2.98 -17.27
N ALA A 54 -5.63 -3.07 -18.27
CA ALA A 54 -7.08 -2.83 -18.11
C ALA A 54 -7.75 -3.75 -17.06
N TYR A 55 -7.20 -4.94 -16.83
CA TYR A 55 -7.74 -5.91 -15.87
C TYR A 55 -7.11 -5.82 -14.48
N LEU A 56 -6.01 -5.09 -14.32
CA LEU A 56 -5.34 -5.00 -13.02
C LEU A 56 -6.20 -4.33 -11.95
N ASP A 57 -7.02 -3.34 -12.32
CA ASP A 57 -7.93 -2.69 -11.38
C ASP A 57 -9.03 -3.63 -10.94
N LEU A 58 -9.54 -4.46 -11.86
CA LEU A 58 -10.53 -5.49 -11.54
C LEU A 58 -9.95 -6.53 -10.60
N LEU A 59 -8.74 -7.04 -10.89
CA LEU A 59 -8.05 -7.98 -10.01
C LEU A 59 -7.78 -7.41 -8.61
N LEU A 60 -7.39 -6.14 -8.54
CA LEU A 60 -7.21 -5.47 -7.24
C LEU A 60 -8.54 -5.30 -6.50
N ALA A 61 -9.63 -5.01 -7.20
CA ALA A 61 -10.96 -4.92 -6.60
C ALA A 61 -11.42 -6.29 -6.07
N ASP A 62 -11.23 -7.37 -6.82
CA ASP A 62 -11.55 -8.74 -6.41
C ASP A 62 -10.71 -9.20 -5.21
N LEU A 63 -9.46 -8.75 -5.13
CA LEU A 63 -8.62 -8.96 -3.96
C LEU A 63 -9.02 -8.08 -2.77
N GLY A 64 -10.03 -7.22 -2.93
CA GLY A 64 -10.52 -6.34 -1.88
C GLY A 64 -9.58 -5.19 -1.55
N ASN A 65 -8.87 -4.65 -2.55
CA ASN A 65 -7.95 -3.52 -2.37
C ASN A 65 -8.66 -2.31 -1.76
N PRO A 66 -8.32 -1.89 -0.54
CA PRO A 66 -8.93 -0.74 0.11
C PRO A 66 -8.24 0.59 -0.26
N PHE A 67 -7.11 0.53 -0.98
CA PHE A 67 -6.25 1.69 -1.18
C PHE A 67 -6.69 2.48 -2.43
N PRO A 68 -7.22 3.72 -2.27
CA PRO A 68 -7.76 4.53 -3.36
C PRO A 68 -6.67 5.32 -4.11
N PHE A 69 -5.43 4.81 -4.15
CA PHE A 69 -4.33 5.53 -4.77
C PHE A 69 -4.23 5.20 -6.25
N ALA A 70 -3.99 6.24 -7.06
CA ALA A 70 -3.63 6.05 -8.45
C ALA A 70 -2.21 5.45 -8.53
N LEU A 71 -2.13 4.22 -9.03
CA LEU A 71 -0.89 3.48 -9.18
C LEU A 71 -0.64 3.19 -10.67
N ASP A 72 0.62 3.17 -11.06
CA ASP A 72 1.04 2.68 -12.36
C ASP A 72 0.92 1.14 -12.46
N ALA A 73 0.92 0.60 -13.67
CA ALA A 73 0.72 -0.83 -13.91
C ALA A 73 1.71 -1.73 -13.13
N ILE A 74 2.96 -1.28 -12.99
CA ILE A 74 4.00 -2.03 -12.26
C ILE A 74 3.67 -2.04 -10.76
N SER A 75 3.29 -0.91 -10.19
CA SER A 75 2.91 -0.79 -8.79
C SER A 75 1.62 -1.54 -8.48
N LYS A 76 0.64 -1.56 -9.41
CA LYS A 76 -0.57 -2.39 -9.30
C LYS A 76 -0.23 -3.88 -9.22
N ARG A 77 0.66 -4.39 -10.07
CA ARG A 77 1.11 -5.80 -10.02
C ARG A 77 1.82 -6.13 -8.71
N ARG A 78 2.72 -5.24 -8.26
CA ARG A 78 3.42 -5.39 -6.97
C ARG A 78 2.44 -5.39 -5.81
N LEU A 79 1.47 -4.49 -5.82
CA LEU A 79 0.44 -4.43 -4.79
C LEU A 79 -0.39 -5.71 -4.76
N ALA A 80 -0.90 -6.17 -5.90
CA ALA A 80 -1.69 -7.39 -5.97
C ALA A 80 -0.91 -8.61 -5.44
N SER A 81 0.39 -8.71 -5.75
CA SER A 81 1.23 -9.79 -5.22
C SER A 81 1.49 -9.70 -3.71
N ALA A 82 1.54 -8.49 -3.15
CA ALA A 82 1.83 -8.25 -1.73
C ALA A 82 0.57 -8.19 -0.86
N LEU A 83 -0.61 -7.93 -1.44
CA LEU A 83 -1.83 -7.60 -0.73
C LEU A 83 -2.27 -8.70 0.26
N VAL A 84 -2.20 -9.95 -0.14
CA VAL A 84 -2.54 -11.09 0.73
C VAL A 84 -1.60 -11.19 1.93
N ALA A 85 -0.30 -10.95 1.71
CA ALA A 85 0.68 -10.92 2.80
C ALA A 85 0.44 -9.73 3.74
N MET A 86 0.07 -8.56 3.20
CA MET A 86 -0.29 -7.38 3.99
C MET A 86 -1.52 -7.66 4.86
N TYR A 87 -2.54 -8.34 4.34
CA TYR A 87 -3.72 -8.71 5.14
C TYR A 87 -3.40 -9.66 6.29
N ARG A 88 -2.48 -10.59 6.09
CA ARG A 88 -2.04 -11.49 7.17
C ARG A 88 -1.35 -10.72 8.31
N LEU A 89 -0.72 -9.60 8.02
CA LEU A 89 -0.04 -8.74 8.98
C LEU A 89 -0.91 -7.59 9.50
N LYS A 90 -2.17 -7.50 9.05
CA LYS A 90 -3.11 -6.48 9.52
C LYS A 90 -3.26 -6.56 11.05
N GLY A 91 -3.21 -5.42 11.71
CA GLY A 91 -3.29 -5.35 13.16
C GLY A 91 -1.96 -5.51 13.89
N THR A 92 -0.85 -5.63 13.17
CA THR A 92 0.49 -5.70 13.76
C THR A 92 1.31 -4.44 13.46
N ALA A 93 2.26 -4.11 14.32
CA ALA A 93 3.21 -3.01 14.09
C ALA A 93 3.98 -3.20 12.77
N GLN A 94 4.45 -4.42 12.54
CA GLN A 94 5.17 -4.77 11.32
C GLN A 94 4.32 -4.58 10.06
N GLY A 95 3.02 -4.90 10.11
CA GLY A 95 2.10 -4.69 8.99
C GLY A 95 1.95 -3.21 8.65
N ILE A 96 1.83 -2.34 9.67
CA ILE A 96 1.77 -0.89 9.48
C ILE A 96 3.06 -0.37 8.85
N GLU A 97 4.23 -0.79 9.36
CA GLU A 97 5.53 -0.39 8.85
C GLU A 97 5.73 -0.81 7.37
N GLN A 98 5.37 -2.04 7.03
CA GLN A 98 5.49 -2.55 5.65
C GLN A 98 4.57 -1.81 4.67
N VAL A 99 3.32 -1.53 5.06
CA VAL A 99 2.38 -0.80 4.21
C VAL A 99 2.85 0.63 3.97
N LEU A 100 3.35 1.31 5.00
CA LEU A 100 3.88 2.66 4.86
C LEU A 100 5.15 2.69 4.01
N ARG A 101 6.03 1.70 4.13
CA ARG A 101 7.20 1.54 3.27
C ARG A 101 6.80 1.32 1.81
N PHE A 102 5.78 0.51 1.57
CA PHE A 102 5.31 0.20 0.21
C PHE A 102 4.69 1.41 -0.48
N PHE A 103 3.73 2.10 0.17
CA PHE A 103 2.97 3.18 -0.45
C PHE A 103 3.66 4.54 -0.37
N ALA A 104 4.22 4.88 0.79
CA ALA A 104 4.79 6.19 1.04
C ALA A 104 6.33 6.21 0.89
N ARG A 105 6.97 5.04 0.70
CA ARG A 105 8.44 4.88 0.65
C ARG A 105 9.13 5.49 1.87
N LEU A 106 8.50 5.35 3.03
CA LEU A 106 8.97 5.88 4.29
C LEU A 106 9.53 4.77 5.16
N GLU A 107 10.68 5.02 5.77
CA GLU A 107 11.15 4.20 6.87
C GLU A 107 10.43 4.65 8.14
N VAL A 108 9.68 3.74 8.72
CA VAL A 108 8.74 4.04 9.79
C VAL A 108 8.93 3.04 10.92
N ARG A 109 8.80 3.51 12.13
CA ARG A 109 8.79 2.67 13.32
C ARG A 109 7.54 2.91 14.15
N VAL A 110 6.82 1.85 14.45
CA VAL A 110 5.65 1.90 15.35
C VAL A 110 6.11 1.70 16.77
N VAL A 111 5.88 2.70 17.62
CA VAL A 111 6.28 2.68 19.02
C VAL A 111 5.03 2.67 19.90
N PRO A 112 4.81 1.61 20.71
CA PRO A 112 3.69 1.60 21.63
C PRO A 112 3.84 2.70 22.68
N HIS A 113 2.76 3.43 22.92
CA HIS A 113 2.75 4.42 23.99
C HIS A 113 2.64 3.73 25.34
N LEU A 114 3.73 3.69 26.05
CA LEU A 114 3.76 3.19 27.42
C LEU A 114 3.30 4.30 28.36
N ALA A 115 2.09 4.16 28.90
CA ALA A 115 1.65 5.06 29.95
C ALA A 115 2.61 5.01 31.14
N VAL A 116 3.16 6.15 31.46
CA VAL A 116 3.94 6.31 32.70
C VAL A 116 2.97 6.33 33.87
N GLY A 117 2.49 5.16 34.26
CA GLY A 117 1.67 4.99 35.45
C GLY A 117 2.54 4.73 36.67
N ALA A 118 2.01 5.00 37.85
CA ALA A 118 2.66 4.66 39.11
C ALA A 118 2.93 3.15 39.16
N ARG A 119 4.20 2.76 39.27
CA ARG A 119 4.60 1.35 39.48
C ARG A 119 4.78 1.10 40.98
N LEU A 120 4.03 0.13 41.51
CA LEU A 120 4.19 -0.29 42.90
C LEU A 120 5.69 -0.64 43.17
N GLY A 121 6.26 -0.08 44.23
CA GLY A 121 7.66 -0.26 44.57
C GLY A 121 8.66 0.70 43.89
N ARG A 122 8.22 1.52 42.94
CA ARG A 122 9.08 2.53 42.29
C ARG A 122 8.56 3.96 42.43
N ALA A 123 7.23 4.13 42.46
CA ALA A 123 6.61 5.45 42.54
C ALA A 123 6.54 5.93 44.01
N ARG A 124 6.88 7.20 44.24
CA ARG A 124 6.83 7.84 45.57
C ARG A 124 5.65 8.80 45.60
N LEU A 125 4.78 8.62 46.61
CA LEU A 125 3.67 9.53 46.87
C LEU A 125 4.20 10.97 47.06
N GLY A 126 3.61 11.94 46.37
CA GLY A 126 4.01 13.34 46.46
C GLY A 126 5.17 13.77 45.56
N ARG A 127 5.85 12.84 44.84
CA ARG A 127 6.94 13.16 43.89
C ARG A 127 6.62 12.78 42.45
N ASP A 128 6.37 11.51 42.21
CA ASP A 128 6.25 10.93 40.88
C ASP A 128 5.02 9.98 40.76
N PHE A 129 4.25 9.90 41.86
CA PHE A 129 3.00 9.12 41.85
C PHE A 129 1.92 9.85 41.08
N ARG A 130 1.52 9.32 39.93
CA ARG A 130 0.37 9.79 39.16
C ARG A 130 -0.66 8.69 39.06
N LEU A 131 -1.89 8.96 39.49
CA LEU A 131 -3.06 8.12 39.31
C LEU A 131 -3.51 8.24 37.85
N GLY A 132 -2.90 7.41 36.99
CA GLY A 132 -3.24 7.38 35.58
C GLY A 132 -2.71 8.59 34.80
N SER A 133 -2.71 8.46 33.47
CA SER A 133 -2.55 9.62 32.59
C SER A 133 -3.92 10.24 32.41
N GLY A 134 -4.02 11.57 32.48
CA GLY A 134 -5.25 12.31 32.18
C GLY A 134 -5.70 12.16 30.72
N GLU A 135 -4.95 11.46 29.90
CA GLU A 135 -5.27 11.25 28.49
C GLU A 135 -6.25 10.08 28.32
N ARG A 136 -7.31 10.35 27.63
CA ARG A 136 -8.47 9.46 27.43
C ARG A 136 -8.11 8.10 26.77
N TYR A 137 -6.98 8.03 26.03
CA TYR A 137 -6.60 6.89 25.18
C TYR A 137 -5.18 6.38 25.43
N HIS A 138 -4.62 6.55 26.63
CA HIS A 138 -3.24 6.09 26.88
C HIS A 138 -3.08 4.56 26.87
N ARG A 139 -4.17 3.80 27.07
CA ARG A 139 -4.19 2.35 26.87
C ARG A 139 -4.35 2.07 25.38
N TYR A 140 -3.51 1.21 24.83
CA TYR A 140 -3.55 0.82 23.43
C TYR A 140 -3.26 1.96 22.43
N ALA A 141 -2.63 3.03 22.87
CA ALA A 141 -2.15 4.08 22.00
C ALA A 141 -0.73 3.75 21.49
N PHE A 142 -0.45 4.20 20.28
CA PHE A 142 0.89 4.09 19.70
C PHE A 142 1.24 5.34 18.92
N ASP A 143 2.55 5.56 18.77
CA ASP A 143 3.10 6.62 17.94
C ASP A 143 3.75 6.00 16.71
N VAL A 144 3.71 6.74 15.61
CA VAL A 144 4.38 6.37 14.37
C VAL A 144 5.53 7.35 14.18
N VAL A 145 6.77 6.84 14.31
CA VAL A 145 7.99 7.65 14.20
C VAL A 145 8.48 7.58 12.77
N MET A 146 8.68 8.74 12.16
CA MET A 146 9.14 8.92 10.79
C MET A 146 10.61 9.29 10.75
N ASP A 147 11.26 9.00 9.64
CA ASP A 147 12.67 9.35 9.36
C ASP A 147 12.84 10.74 8.75
N ARG A 148 11.76 11.33 8.23
CA ARG A 148 11.76 12.66 7.59
C ARG A 148 10.51 13.47 7.92
N ILE A 149 10.56 14.75 7.62
CA ILE A 149 9.40 15.65 7.69
C ILE A 149 8.48 15.35 6.52
N LEU A 150 7.19 15.25 6.78
CA LEU A 150 6.15 14.95 5.81
C LEU A 150 5.47 16.23 5.32
N THR A 151 5.02 16.20 4.08
CA THR A 151 4.06 17.18 3.57
C THR A 151 2.66 16.92 4.18
N ASP A 152 1.77 17.89 4.10
CA ASP A 152 0.41 17.72 4.63
C ASP A 152 -0.38 16.63 3.91
N ASP A 153 -0.14 16.44 2.60
CA ASP A 153 -0.76 15.36 1.82
C ASP A 153 -0.23 14.00 2.24
N GLU A 154 1.09 13.85 2.38
CA GLU A 154 1.71 12.63 2.87
C GLU A 154 1.24 12.29 4.28
N ARG A 155 1.09 13.29 5.14
CA ARG A 155 0.60 13.12 6.52
C ARG A 155 -0.84 12.60 6.53
N ARG A 156 -1.71 13.10 5.63
CA ARG A 156 -3.09 12.59 5.47
C ARG A 156 -3.09 11.15 4.96
N GLN A 157 -2.25 10.85 3.97
CA GLN A 157 -2.10 9.51 3.41
C GLN A 157 -1.61 8.51 4.46
N VAL A 158 -0.56 8.86 5.21
CA VAL A 158 -0.03 8.04 6.30
C VAL A 158 -1.10 7.77 7.35
N ARG A 159 -1.82 8.81 7.78
CA ARG A 159 -2.90 8.65 8.77
C ARG A 159 -3.97 7.69 8.28
N TRP A 160 -4.38 7.81 7.03
CA TRP A 160 -5.38 6.92 6.44
C TRP A 160 -4.90 5.46 6.38
N LEU A 161 -3.66 5.22 5.93
CA LEU A 161 -3.05 3.90 5.88
C LEU A 161 -2.95 3.25 7.28
N VAL A 162 -2.52 4.03 8.27
CA VAL A 162 -2.43 3.57 9.65
C VAL A 162 -3.79 3.23 10.22
N GLU A 163 -4.81 4.10 10.03
CA GLU A 163 -6.18 3.86 10.48
C GLU A 163 -6.78 2.58 9.87
N TYR A 164 -6.48 2.29 8.62
CA TYR A 164 -6.91 1.06 7.97
C TYR A 164 -6.21 -0.19 8.51
N MET A 165 -4.90 -0.10 8.76
CA MET A 165 -4.07 -1.23 9.16
C MET A 165 -4.08 -1.52 10.66
N LYS A 166 -4.37 -0.53 11.51
CA LYS A 166 -4.37 -0.70 12.97
C LYS A 166 -5.46 -1.65 13.45
N PRO A 167 -5.29 -2.32 14.60
CA PRO A 167 -6.38 -3.01 15.28
C PRO A 167 -7.48 -2.04 15.72
N ALA A 168 -8.74 -2.49 15.70
CA ALA A 168 -9.90 -1.65 16.02
C ALA A 168 -9.84 -1.01 17.43
N HIS A 169 -9.21 -1.70 18.38
CA HIS A 169 -9.10 -1.25 19.77
C HIS A 169 -7.90 -0.33 20.03
N THR A 170 -7.08 -0.05 19.01
CA THR A 170 -5.88 0.79 19.15
C THR A 170 -6.09 2.18 18.58
N HIS A 171 -5.30 3.14 19.06
CA HIS A 171 -5.38 4.54 18.69
C HIS A 171 -4.02 5.08 18.24
N LEU A 172 -3.99 5.71 17.07
CA LEU A 172 -2.85 6.50 16.64
C LEU A 172 -2.85 7.79 17.45
N ARG A 173 -1.88 7.97 18.35
CA ARG A 173 -1.73 9.16 19.17
C ARG A 173 -1.10 10.31 18.39
N SER A 174 0.08 10.04 17.83
CA SER A 174 0.84 11.04 17.08
C SER A 174 1.69 10.43 15.98
N ILE A 175 1.94 11.25 14.97
CA ILE A 175 2.98 11.03 13.97
C ILE A 175 4.16 11.87 14.43
N VAL A 176 5.26 11.21 14.79
CA VAL A 176 6.47 11.87 15.30
C VAL A 176 7.42 12.05 14.15
N GLU A 177 7.65 13.28 13.77
CA GLU A 177 8.59 13.65 12.71
C GLU A 177 9.90 14.15 13.38
N PRO A 178 11.07 14.01 12.71
CA PRO A 178 12.30 14.57 13.22
C PRO A 178 12.16 16.09 13.32
N GLN A 179 12.47 16.62 14.49
CA GLN A 179 12.48 18.08 14.65
C GLN A 179 13.62 18.66 13.80
N PRO A 180 13.35 19.71 13.02
CA PRO A 180 14.43 20.42 12.35
C PRO A 180 15.44 20.86 13.42
N ILE A 181 16.70 20.44 13.23
CA ILE A 181 17.78 20.90 14.11
C ILE A 181 17.77 22.43 14.03
N PRO A 182 17.47 23.16 15.12
CA PRO A 182 17.50 24.60 15.06
C PRO A 182 18.91 25.02 14.63
N PRO A 183 19.04 26.02 13.73
CA PRO A 183 20.33 26.50 13.32
C PRO A 183 21.14 26.82 14.56
N PRO A 184 22.45 26.47 14.59
CA PRO A 184 23.29 26.74 15.75
C PRO A 184 23.18 28.22 16.09
N VAL A 185 22.60 28.50 17.24
CA VAL A 185 22.46 29.88 17.70
C VAL A 185 23.87 30.37 18.00
N ALA A 186 24.34 31.33 17.20
CA ALA A 186 25.63 31.97 17.46
C ALA A 186 25.64 32.45 18.92
N TRP A 187 26.70 32.14 19.63
CA TRP A 187 26.84 32.50 21.05
C TRP A 187 26.66 34.00 21.23
N GLN A 188 25.68 34.38 22.03
CA GLN A 188 25.42 35.77 22.39
C GLN A 188 25.74 36.00 23.86
N LEU A 189 26.61 36.97 24.11
CA LEU A 189 26.98 37.35 25.48
C LEU A 189 25.72 37.76 26.27
N GLY A 190 25.46 37.16 27.43
CA GLY A 190 24.31 37.40 28.24
C GLY A 190 23.06 36.52 27.97
N ARG A 191 23.10 35.69 26.91
CA ARG A 191 22.05 34.70 26.60
C ARG A 191 22.52 33.28 26.44
N GLY A 192 23.84 33.09 26.34
CA GLY A 192 24.48 31.77 26.20
C GLY A 192 24.80 31.15 27.54
N HIS A 193 24.38 29.92 27.77
CA HIS A 193 24.80 29.09 28.90
C HIS A 193 25.73 28.01 28.38
N LEU A 194 26.98 27.99 28.89
CA LEU A 194 28.01 27.00 28.52
C LEU A 194 27.47 25.59 28.81
N GLY A 195 27.54 24.70 27.81
CA GLY A 195 27.07 23.31 27.94
C GLY A 195 25.57 23.10 27.72
N ARG A 196 24.77 24.16 27.49
CA ARG A 196 23.33 24.05 27.19
C ARG A 196 22.93 24.51 25.81
N ASN A 197 23.39 25.66 25.36
CA ASN A 197 23.05 26.24 24.06
C ASN A 197 24.24 26.89 23.34
N THR A 198 25.43 26.51 23.68
CA THR A 198 26.67 26.93 23.01
C THR A 198 27.15 25.86 22.04
N ALA A 199 27.17 26.18 20.75
CA ALA A 199 27.86 25.41 19.73
C ALA A 199 29.19 26.10 19.43
N LEU A 200 30.31 25.42 19.71
CA LEU A 200 31.62 25.82 19.19
C LEU A 200 31.61 25.47 17.68
N HIS A 201 31.65 26.48 16.82
CA HIS A 201 31.87 26.26 15.40
C HIS A 201 33.27 25.65 15.26
N GLY A 202 33.30 24.34 14.93
CA GLY A 202 34.50 23.75 14.32
C GLY A 202 34.67 24.36 12.94
N VAL A 203 35.80 24.91 12.66
CA VAL A 203 36.29 25.35 11.36
C VAL A 203 36.36 24.18 10.40
#